data_719fb948b8bd39819791888acad3ba48
#
_entry.id   719fb948b8bd39819791888acad3ba48
#
_cell.length_a   1.000
_cell.length_b   1.000
_cell.length_c   1.000
_cell.angle_alpha   90.00
_cell.angle_beta   90.00
_cell.angle_gamma   90.00
#
_symmetry.space_group_name_H-M   'P 1'
#
loop_
_entity.id
_entity.type
_entity.pdbx_description
1 polymer ?
#
loop_
_entity_poly.entity_id
_entity_poly.type
_entity_poly.pdbx_seq_one_letter_code
_entity_poly.pdbx_strand_id
1 'polypeptide(L)'
;EELLAGLAVCAPMMAELKDLTEAFAARFEEKKRSRGMIDYSDMEQYALRILTEKTEEGLRPSPCARVYQEQFREVMIDEYQDSNLIQEAILTSVSRTWQGRNNIFMVGDVKQSIYRFRLSRPELFMEKFDTYRIYEGEDTDSRTQRIDLFKNFRSRPEVLESVNALFRRIMIPELGGITYDDRAALWPGASYPESRGNDTELLLIDGSPDEELEEAAGEKLSARKLEVRAVADCIRRLLKEQLVTDKEAGKLRPGRYGVIV
;
A
#
# COMPACT_ATOMS: atom_id res chain seq x y z
N GLU A 1 36.32 20.35 0.85
CA GLU A 1 36.32 21.71 1.45
C GLU A 1 34.99 22.44 1.15
N GLU A 2 34.49 22.49 -0.09
CA GLU A 2 33.20 23.12 -0.47
C GLU A 2 32.00 22.52 0.28
N LEU A 3 31.96 21.21 0.46
CA LEU A 3 30.86 20.53 1.18
C LEU A 3 30.82 20.94 2.66
N LEU A 4 31.99 21.03 3.30
CA LEU A 4 32.11 21.46 4.70
C LEU A 4 31.74 22.94 4.89
N ALA A 5 32.12 23.79 3.93
CA ALA A 5 31.74 25.19 3.92
C ALA A 5 30.22 25.35 3.74
N GLY A 6 29.61 24.58 2.83
CA GLY A 6 28.16 24.55 2.65
C GLY A 6 27.40 24.09 3.91
N LEU A 7 27.88 23.05 4.58
CA LEU A 7 27.31 22.57 5.84
C LEU A 7 27.42 23.63 6.96
N ALA A 8 28.54 24.37 7.04
CA ALA A 8 28.72 25.43 8.03
C ALA A 8 27.73 26.59 7.83
N VAL A 9 27.42 26.93 6.59
CA VAL A 9 26.40 27.96 6.27
C VAL A 9 24.97 27.48 6.63
N CYS A 10 24.67 26.21 6.41
CA CYS A 10 23.35 25.66 6.72
C CYS A 10 23.13 25.33 8.19
N ALA A 11 24.20 25.13 8.97
CA ALA A 11 24.12 24.67 10.36
C ALA A 11 23.24 25.57 11.27
N PRO A 12 23.34 26.91 11.24
CA PRO A 12 22.46 27.77 12.06
C PRO A 12 20.98 27.63 11.70
N MET A 13 20.66 27.57 10.38
CA MET A 13 19.27 27.41 9.95
C MET A 13 18.71 26.02 10.33
N MET A 14 19.54 24.99 10.29
CA MET A 14 19.16 23.66 10.73
C MET A 14 18.95 23.58 12.24
N ALA A 15 19.75 24.31 13.03
CA ALA A 15 19.57 24.41 14.48
C ALA A 15 18.22 25.09 14.80
N GLU A 16 17.93 26.23 14.20
CA GLU A 16 16.64 26.93 14.35
C GLU A 16 15.45 26.05 13.94
N LEU A 17 15.55 25.35 12.81
CA LEU A 17 14.53 24.42 12.37
C LEU A 17 14.30 23.28 13.37
N LYS A 18 15.38 22.74 13.94
CA LYS A 18 15.30 21.72 14.98
C LYS A 18 14.55 22.27 16.20
N ASP A 19 14.96 23.43 16.72
CA ASP A 19 14.37 24.05 17.91
C ASP A 19 12.88 24.39 17.69
N LEU A 20 12.54 24.90 16.51
CA LEU A 20 11.14 25.14 16.11
C LEU A 20 10.33 23.84 16.08
N THR A 21 10.89 22.77 15.52
CA THR A 21 10.25 21.46 15.43
C THR A 21 10.00 20.87 16.82
N GLU A 22 10.97 20.95 17.72
CA GLU A 22 10.85 20.49 19.10
C GLU A 22 9.81 21.31 19.89
N ALA A 23 9.82 22.63 19.74
CA ALA A 23 8.82 23.50 20.36
C ALA A 23 7.40 23.23 19.84
N PHE A 24 7.26 23.02 18.53
CA PHE A 24 5.98 22.65 17.92
C PHE A 24 5.49 21.29 18.46
N ALA A 25 6.36 20.28 18.50
CA ALA A 25 6.00 18.94 18.98
C ALA A 25 5.54 18.98 20.45
N ALA A 26 6.26 19.70 21.31
CA ALA A 26 5.90 19.86 22.71
C ALA A 26 4.52 20.53 22.87
N ARG A 27 4.26 21.61 22.12
CA ARG A 27 3.01 22.33 22.19
C ARG A 27 1.84 21.56 21.59
N PHE A 28 2.10 20.77 20.56
CA PHE A 28 1.12 19.89 19.95
C PHE A 28 0.69 18.78 20.92
N GLU A 29 1.66 18.15 21.60
CA GLU A 29 1.41 17.13 22.63
C GLU A 29 0.62 17.71 23.82
N GLU A 30 0.98 18.89 24.33
CA GLU A 30 0.24 19.57 25.39
C GLU A 30 -1.21 19.83 24.98
N LYS A 31 -1.42 20.24 23.73
CA LYS A 31 -2.74 20.54 23.21
C LYS A 31 -3.59 19.27 23.03
N LYS A 32 -3.00 18.15 22.62
CA LYS A 32 -3.68 16.85 22.58
C LYS A 32 -4.09 16.42 23.99
N ARG A 33 -3.20 16.48 24.95
CA ARG A 33 -3.49 16.13 26.36
C ARG A 33 -4.60 16.98 26.97
N SER A 34 -4.57 18.29 26.75
CA SER A 34 -5.61 19.19 27.28
C SER A 34 -6.99 18.92 26.71
N ARG A 35 -7.08 18.27 25.56
CA ARG A 35 -8.32 17.88 24.89
C ARG A 35 -8.70 16.40 25.11
N GLY A 36 -7.87 15.61 25.80
CA GLY A 36 -8.08 14.18 25.96
C GLY A 36 -8.03 13.42 24.64
N MET A 37 -7.20 13.87 23.68
CA MET A 37 -7.11 13.31 22.33
C MET A 37 -5.75 12.65 22.12
N ILE A 38 -5.75 11.58 21.35
CA ILE A 38 -4.57 10.91 20.81
C ILE A 38 -4.73 10.74 19.30
N ASP A 39 -3.64 10.72 18.56
CA ASP A 39 -3.64 10.40 17.14
C ASP A 39 -3.09 8.97 16.90
N TYR A 40 -3.09 8.53 15.65
CA TYR A 40 -2.62 7.18 15.30
C TYR A 40 -1.13 6.97 15.64
N SER A 41 -0.30 8.00 15.49
CA SER A 41 1.11 7.93 15.84
C SER A 41 1.30 7.76 17.35
N ASP A 42 0.47 8.44 18.17
CA ASP A 42 0.48 8.25 19.62
C ASP A 42 0.15 6.82 20.01
N MET A 43 -0.87 6.21 19.34
CA MET A 43 -1.26 4.82 19.61
C MET A 43 -0.10 3.86 19.32
N GLU A 44 0.57 4.01 18.19
CA GLU A 44 1.75 3.21 17.85
C GLU A 44 2.88 3.39 18.87
N GLN A 45 3.19 4.64 19.24
CA GLN A 45 4.25 4.95 20.20
C GLN A 45 3.93 4.43 21.61
N TYR A 46 2.69 4.53 22.06
CA TYR A 46 2.28 3.98 23.35
C TYR A 46 2.29 2.46 23.34
N ALA A 47 1.81 1.83 22.27
CA ALA A 47 1.89 0.38 22.11
C ALA A 47 3.36 -0.09 22.15
N LEU A 48 4.24 0.57 21.41
CA LEU A 48 5.67 0.27 21.42
C LEU A 48 6.26 0.35 22.84
N ARG A 49 5.98 1.44 23.59
CA ARG A 49 6.48 1.63 24.96
C ARG A 49 5.95 0.60 25.96
N ILE A 50 4.70 0.13 25.76
CA ILE A 50 4.09 -0.86 26.65
C ILE A 50 4.62 -2.26 26.33
N LEU A 51 4.80 -2.56 25.05
CA LEU A 51 5.10 -3.90 24.55
C LEU A 51 6.60 -4.18 24.41
N THR A 52 7.44 -3.16 24.50
CA THR A 52 8.90 -3.33 24.36
C THR A 52 9.67 -2.73 25.51
N GLU A 53 10.84 -3.31 25.79
CA GLU A 53 11.87 -2.81 26.71
C GLU A 53 13.16 -2.57 25.92
N LYS A 54 13.84 -1.45 26.21
CA LYS A 54 15.12 -1.14 25.61
C LYS A 54 16.23 -1.84 26.40
N THR A 55 17.01 -2.69 25.73
CA THR A 55 18.18 -3.38 26.27
C THR A 55 19.43 -2.94 25.52
N GLU A 56 20.60 -3.39 25.96
CA GLU A 56 21.87 -3.16 25.26
C GLU A 56 21.90 -3.78 23.86
N GLU A 57 21.15 -4.86 23.66
CA GLU A 57 21.02 -5.58 22.38
C GLU A 57 19.88 -5.04 21.48
N GLY A 58 19.17 -3.98 21.92
CA GLY A 58 18.03 -3.39 21.20
C GLY A 58 16.69 -3.56 21.90
N LEU A 59 15.60 -3.50 21.16
CA LEU A 59 14.25 -3.68 21.70
C LEU A 59 13.95 -5.16 21.96
N ARG A 60 13.40 -5.46 23.12
CA ARG A 60 12.96 -6.80 23.55
C ARG A 60 11.49 -6.77 24.00
N PRO A 61 10.75 -7.88 23.93
CA PRO A 61 9.39 -7.94 24.46
C PRO A 61 9.35 -7.65 25.96
N SER A 62 8.48 -6.75 26.36
CA SER A 62 8.22 -6.43 27.78
C SER A 62 7.46 -7.56 28.49
N PRO A 63 7.34 -7.55 29.83
CA PRO A 63 6.46 -8.46 30.57
C PRO A 63 5.01 -8.39 30.09
N CYS A 64 4.51 -7.22 29.72
CA CYS A 64 3.19 -7.05 29.14
C CYS A 64 3.04 -7.79 27.80
N ALA A 65 4.00 -7.70 26.92
CA ALA A 65 4.01 -8.42 25.64
C ALA A 65 4.00 -9.95 25.84
N ARG A 66 4.67 -10.45 26.85
CA ARG A 66 4.68 -11.90 27.18
C ARG A 66 3.30 -12.44 27.49
N VAL A 67 2.42 -11.66 28.14
CA VAL A 67 1.03 -12.03 28.38
C VAL A 67 0.30 -12.26 27.06
N TYR A 68 0.50 -11.37 26.07
CA TYR A 68 -0.09 -11.53 24.74
C TYR A 68 0.53 -12.69 23.95
N GLN A 69 1.83 -12.95 24.12
CA GLN A 69 2.49 -14.13 23.52
C GLN A 69 1.88 -15.45 24.00
N GLU A 70 1.44 -15.51 25.23
CA GLU A 70 0.74 -16.70 25.79
C GLU A 70 -0.72 -16.76 25.31
N GLN A 71 -1.37 -15.62 25.21
CA GLN A 71 -2.78 -15.51 24.83
C GLN A 71 -3.02 -15.75 23.34
N PHE A 72 -2.17 -15.19 22.47
CA PHE A 72 -2.37 -15.27 21.01
C PHE A 72 -1.86 -16.62 20.48
N ARG A 73 -2.76 -17.37 19.87
CA ARG A 73 -2.39 -18.60 19.14
C ARG A 73 -1.69 -18.27 17.84
N GLU A 74 -2.22 -17.28 17.12
CA GLU A 74 -1.74 -16.80 15.83
C GLU A 74 -1.84 -15.27 15.78
N VAL A 75 -0.89 -14.64 15.10
CA VAL A 75 -0.85 -13.22 14.80
C VAL A 75 -0.94 -13.10 13.28
N MET A 76 -2.07 -12.60 12.79
CA MET A 76 -2.35 -12.48 11.36
C MET A 76 -2.23 -11.02 10.92
N ILE A 77 -1.49 -10.79 9.85
CA ILE A 77 -1.21 -9.44 9.33
C ILE A 77 -1.56 -9.42 7.85
N ASP A 78 -2.43 -8.50 7.48
CA ASP A 78 -2.76 -8.20 6.09
C ASP A 78 -2.01 -6.95 5.63
N GLU A 79 -1.82 -6.81 4.31
CA GLU A 79 -1.11 -5.69 3.67
C GLU A 79 0.29 -5.44 4.28
N TYR A 80 1.01 -6.52 4.60
CA TYR A 80 2.27 -6.44 5.32
C TYR A 80 3.34 -5.59 4.61
N GLN A 81 3.28 -5.42 3.29
CA GLN A 81 4.18 -4.55 2.51
C GLN A 81 4.08 -3.07 2.92
N ASP A 82 2.99 -2.67 3.58
CA ASP A 82 2.79 -1.29 4.04
C ASP A 82 3.20 -1.07 5.50
N SER A 83 3.72 -2.09 6.17
CA SER A 83 4.17 -2.01 7.56
C SER A 83 5.42 -1.12 7.70
N ASN A 84 5.49 -0.42 8.83
CA ASN A 84 6.66 0.35 9.23
C ASN A 84 7.44 -0.36 10.35
N LEU A 85 8.63 0.17 10.72
CA LEU A 85 9.49 -0.43 11.74
C LEU A 85 8.84 -0.47 13.14
N ILE A 86 7.97 0.48 13.47
CA ILE A 86 7.27 0.52 14.75
C ILE A 86 6.24 -0.61 14.80
N GLN A 87 5.45 -0.74 13.75
CA GLN A 87 4.47 -1.81 13.61
C GLN A 87 5.13 -3.19 13.63
N GLU A 88 6.24 -3.36 12.91
CA GLU A 88 7.03 -4.59 12.96
C GLU A 88 7.50 -4.92 14.38
N ALA A 89 8.02 -3.93 15.12
CA ALA A 89 8.45 -4.13 16.50
C ALA A 89 7.29 -4.50 17.43
N ILE A 90 6.12 -3.89 17.27
CA ILE A 90 4.91 -4.22 18.02
C ILE A 90 4.47 -5.66 17.74
N LEU A 91 4.33 -6.01 16.44
CA LEU A 91 3.84 -7.31 16.00
C LEU A 91 4.77 -8.45 16.43
N THR A 92 6.07 -8.28 16.26
CA THR A 92 7.06 -9.27 16.69
C THR A 92 7.10 -9.39 18.22
N SER A 93 6.87 -8.31 18.97
CA SER A 93 6.87 -8.35 20.44
C SER A 93 5.72 -9.18 21.01
N VAL A 94 4.53 -9.14 20.40
CA VAL A 94 3.37 -9.94 20.84
C VAL A 94 3.36 -11.35 20.26
N SER A 95 4.26 -11.66 19.34
CA SER A 95 4.41 -12.99 18.74
C SER A 95 5.37 -13.87 19.55
N ARG A 96 5.39 -15.17 19.25
CA ARG A 96 6.29 -16.15 19.86
C ARG A 96 7.64 -16.28 19.14
N THR A 97 7.92 -15.42 18.17
CA THR A 97 9.16 -15.44 17.40
C THR A 97 10.40 -15.37 18.32
N TRP A 98 10.34 -14.55 19.36
CA TRP A 98 11.39 -14.44 20.38
C TRP A 98 11.64 -15.72 21.20
N GLN A 99 10.66 -16.62 21.21
CA GLN A 99 10.76 -17.92 21.88
C GLN A 99 11.21 -19.04 20.92
N GLY A 100 11.56 -18.68 19.68
CA GLY A 100 11.88 -19.65 18.62
C GLY A 100 10.66 -20.43 18.10
N ARG A 101 9.44 -19.94 18.36
CA ARG A 101 8.18 -20.50 17.88
C ARG A 101 7.49 -19.44 17.04
N ASN A 102 7.40 -19.66 15.73
CA ASN A 102 6.73 -18.71 14.86
C ASN A 102 5.22 -18.97 14.86
N ASN A 103 4.45 -17.93 15.15
CA ASN A 103 3.00 -17.93 15.09
C ASN A 103 2.48 -16.71 14.33
N ILE A 104 3.29 -16.17 13.42
CA ILE A 104 2.92 -15.03 12.57
C ILE A 104 2.54 -15.55 11.19
N PHE A 105 1.39 -15.10 10.70
CA PHE A 105 0.93 -15.29 9.34
C PHE A 105 0.80 -13.92 8.67
N MET A 106 1.57 -13.69 7.62
CA MET A 106 1.64 -12.40 6.92
C MET A 106 1.15 -12.58 5.49
N VAL A 107 0.30 -11.66 5.05
CA VAL A 107 -0.15 -11.57 3.66
C VAL A 107 0.23 -10.20 3.13
N GLY A 108 0.70 -10.14 1.90
CA GLY A 108 1.06 -8.88 1.26
C GLY A 108 1.44 -9.05 -0.20
N ASP A 109 1.53 -7.94 -0.88
CA ASP A 109 2.00 -7.87 -2.25
C ASP A 109 2.87 -6.63 -2.45
N VAL A 110 4.16 -6.83 -2.57
CA VAL A 110 5.12 -5.72 -2.71
C VAL A 110 4.82 -4.82 -3.92
N LYS A 111 4.17 -5.37 -4.97
CA LYS A 111 3.74 -4.59 -6.15
C LYS A 111 2.68 -3.52 -5.81
N GLN A 112 1.98 -3.70 -4.69
CA GLN A 112 0.94 -2.79 -4.20
C GLN A 112 1.46 -1.81 -3.15
N SER A 113 2.76 -1.82 -2.84
CA SER A 113 3.35 -0.89 -1.88
C SER A 113 3.39 0.53 -2.45
N ILE A 114 2.47 1.38 -2.00
CA ILE A 114 2.35 2.78 -2.42
C ILE A 114 2.49 3.78 -1.27
N TYR A 115 2.67 3.30 -0.03
CA TYR A 115 2.68 4.13 1.18
C TYR A 115 4.08 4.47 1.70
N ARG A 116 5.12 4.43 0.85
CA ARG A 116 6.48 4.80 1.24
C ARG A 116 6.58 6.21 1.83
N PHE A 117 5.75 7.14 1.35
CA PHE A 117 5.63 8.50 1.89
C PHE A 117 5.04 8.55 3.31
N ARG A 118 4.43 7.46 3.79
CA ARG A 118 3.97 7.26 5.17
C ARG A 118 4.93 6.41 6.00
N LEU A 119 6.20 6.34 5.59
CA LEU A 119 7.26 5.57 6.24
C LEU A 119 7.06 4.04 6.19
N SER A 120 6.22 3.51 5.30
CA SER A 120 6.18 2.07 5.06
C SER A 120 7.54 1.58 4.57
N ARG A 121 7.88 0.36 4.95
CA ARG A 121 9.17 -0.28 4.66
C ARG A 121 8.95 -1.60 3.91
N PRO A 122 8.70 -1.52 2.58
CA PRO A 122 8.54 -2.72 1.75
C PRO A 122 9.71 -3.70 1.86
N GLU A 123 10.88 -3.18 2.25
CA GLU A 123 12.09 -3.96 2.48
C GLU A 123 11.89 -5.05 3.56
N LEU A 124 11.02 -4.81 4.56
CA LEU A 124 10.66 -5.80 5.57
C LEU A 124 9.94 -7.03 4.97
N PHE A 125 9.07 -6.77 3.99
CA PHE A 125 8.40 -7.83 3.24
C PHE A 125 9.40 -8.56 2.33
N MET A 126 10.22 -7.81 1.60
CA MET A 126 11.20 -8.38 0.67
C MET A 126 12.24 -9.25 1.36
N GLU A 127 12.72 -8.85 2.53
CA GLU A 127 13.63 -9.68 3.34
C GLU A 127 13.02 -11.07 3.61
N LYS A 128 11.76 -11.12 4.01
CA LYS A 128 11.05 -12.39 4.26
C LYS A 128 10.78 -13.14 2.97
N PHE A 129 10.41 -12.42 1.91
CA PHE A 129 10.19 -13.01 0.59
C PHE A 129 11.46 -13.72 0.05
N ASP A 130 12.63 -13.14 0.25
CA ASP A 130 13.89 -13.67 -0.24
C ASP A 130 14.46 -14.78 0.66
N THR A 131 14.17 -14.72 1.96
CA THR A 131 14.78 -15.64 2.95
C THR A 131 13.90 -16.82 3.32
N TYR A 132 12.57 -16.70 3.21
CA TYR A 132 11.65 -17.78 3.57
C TYR A 132 11.62 -18.83 2.48
N ARG A 133 11.65 -20.11 2.90
CA ARG A 133 11.59 -21.24 1.97
C ARG A 133 10.21 -21.33 1.32
N ILE A 134 10.18 -21.57 0.02
CA ILE A 134 8.92 -21.81 -0.71
C ILE A 134 8.29 -23.11 -0.21
N TYR A 135 6.99 -23.06 0.08
CA TYR A 135 6.19 -24.22 0.45
C TYR A 135 5.84 -25.04 -0.81
N GLU A 136 6.27 -26.29 -0.85
CA GLU A 136 6.07 -27.21 -1.98
C GLU A 136 5.01 -28.28 -1.72
N GLY A 137 4.17 -28.08 -0.69
CA GLY A 137 3.09 -29.03 -0.38
C GLY A 137 3.46 -30.15 0.59
N GLU A 138 4.70 -30.24 1.00
CA GLU A 138 5.16 -31.19 2.01
C GLU A 138 5.33 -30.48 3.37
N ASP A 139 5.05 -31.24 4.44
CA ASP A 139 5.33 -30.78 5.80
C ASP A 139 6.84 -30.75 5.99
N THR A 140 7.41 -29.56 5.93
CA THR A 140 8.83 -29.36 6.11
C THR A 140 9.06 -28.86 7.54
N ASP A 141 10.13 -29.32 8.18
CA ASP A 141 10.62 -28.84 9.49
C ASP A 141 11.08 -27.36 9.45
N SER A 142 10.74 -26.65 8.38
CA SER A 142 11.08 -25.25 8.19
C SER A 142 10.24 -24.37 9.11
N ARG A 143 10.91 -23.59 9.94
CA ARG A 143 10.26 -22.62 10.84
C ARG A 143 9.60 -21.45 10.12
N THR A 144 10.00 -21.20 8.88
CA THR A 144 9.50 -20.10 8.05
C THR A 144 9.23 -20.61 6.65
N GLN A 145 8.05 -20.29 6.13
CA GLN A 145 7.62 -20.75 4.82
C GLN A 145 6.94 -19.61 4.07
N ARG A 146 7.07 -19.63 2.75
CA ARG A 146 6.43 -18.70 1.82
C ARG A 146 5.50 -19.45 0.88
N ILE A 147 4.29 -18.95 0.71
CA ILE A 147 3.31 -19.43 -0.26
C ILE A 147 3.08 -18.34 -1.28
N ASP A 148 3.40 -18.58 -2.54
CA ASP A 148 3.20 -17.64 -3.62
C ASP A 148 1.80 -17.80 -4.21
N LEU A 149 0.99 -16.72 -4.16
CA LEU A 149 -0.35 -16.66 -4.71
C LEU A 149 -0.32 -15.85 -6.00
N PHE A 150 -0.60 -16.47 -7.13
CA PHE A 150 -0.54 -15.85 -8.45
C PHE A 150 -1.90 -15.80 -9.16
N LYS A 151 -2.94 -16.46 -8.63
CA LYS A 151 -4.29 -16.43 -9.21
C LYS A 151 -5.12 -15.26 -8.72
N ASN A 152 -5.67 -14.49 -9.65
CA ASN A 152 -6.59 -13.40 -9.37
C ASN A 152 -8.02 -13.86 -9.64
N PHE A 153 -8.89 -13.77 -8.61
CA PHE A 153 -10.30 -14.13 -8.65
C PHE A 153 -11.24 -12.93 -8.75
N ARG A 154 -10.68 -11.72 -8.85
CA ARG A 154 -11.44 -10.46 -8.83
C ARG A 154 -11.69 -9.91 -10.23
N SER A 155 -10.71 -10.03 -11.11
CA SER A 155 -10.67 -9.35 -12.39
C SER A 155 -10.79 -10.31 -13.57
N ARG A 156 -11.34 -9.81 -14.67
CA ARG A 156 -11.42 -10.50 -15.94
C ARG A 156 -10.04 -10.70 -16.58
N PRO A 157 -9.87 -11.74 -17.44
CA PRO A 157 -8.60 -11.98 -18.14
C PRO A 157 -8.10 -10.76 -18.92
N GLU A 158 -8.96 -10.05 -19.62
CA GLU A 158 -8.61 -8.88 -20.46
C GLU A 158 -7.97 -7.76 -19.62
N VAL A 159 -8.47 -7.56 -18.40
CA VAL A 159 -7.88 -6.59 -17.44
C VAL A 159 -6.51 -7.05 -16.97
N LEU A 160 -6.38 -8.34 -16.61
CA LEU A 160 -5.11 -8.90 -16.11
C LEU A 160 -4.03 -8.91 -17.19
N GLU A 161 -4.39 -9.26 -18.43
CA GLU A 161 -3.47 -9.24 -19.57
C GLU A 161 -2.96 -7.83 -19.86
N SER A 162 -3.82 -6.83 -19.84
CA SER A 162 -3.44 -5.44 -20.00
C SER A 162 -2.50 -4.96 -18.90
N VAL A 163 -2.81 -5.27 -17.64
CA VAL A 163 -1.95 -4.96 -16.50
C VAL A 163 -0.59 -5.66 -16.65
N ASN A 164 -0.57 -6.95 -16.95
CA ASN A 164 0.66 -7.69 -17.15
C ASN A 164 1.50 -7.12 -18.30
N ALA A 165 0.86 -6.77 -19.44
CA ALA A 165 1.55 -6.20 -20.59
C ALA A 165 2.23 -4.87 -20.26
N LEU A 166 1.57 -4.02 -19.46
CA LEU A 166 2.11 -2.74 -19.02
C LEU A 166 3.26 -2.95 -18.02
N PHE A 167 3.03 -3.74 -16.95
CA PHE A 167 4.00 -3.88 -15.86
C PHE A 167 5.24 -4.66 -16.26
N ARG A 168 5.17 -5.59 -17.20
CA ARG A 168 6.38 -6.21 -17.80
C ARG A 168 7.32 -5.22 -18.48
N ARG A 169 6.82 -4.04 -18.89
CA ARG A 169 7.63 -3.00 -19.54
C ARG A 169 8.17 -1.95 -18.57
N ILE A 170 7.42 -1.64 -17.51
CA ILE A 170 7.76 -0.52 -16.64
C ILE A 170 8.25 -0.93 -15.25
N MET A 171 7.90 -2.14 -14.77
CA MET A 171 8.30 -2.60 -13.44
C MET A 171 9.60 -3.39 -13.53
N ILE A 172 10.70 -2.69 -13.32
CA ILE A 172 12.06 -3.20 -13.24
C ILE A 172 12.63 -2.97 -11.85
N PRO A 173 13.69 -3.67 -11.42
CA PRO A 173 14.25 -3.52 -10.06
C PRO A 173 14.57 -2.08 -9.69
N GLU A 174 15.05 -1.28 -10.63
CA GLU A 174 15.43 0.12 -10.41
C GLU A 174 14.21 1.04 -10.18
N LEU A 175 13.06 0.70 -10.74
CA LEU A 175 11.83 1.51 -10.64
C LEU A 175 10.83 0.94 -9.64
N GLY A 176 10.60 -0.38 -9.66
CA GLY A 176 9.59 -1.03 -8.85
C GLY A 176 10.14 -1.89 -7.70
N GLY A 177 11.46 -2.01 -7.59
CA GLY A 177 12.13 -2.82 -6.56
C GLY A 177 12.06 -4.33 -6.80
N ILE A 178 11.34 -4.77 -7.85
CA ILE A 178 11.19 -6.19 -8.23
C ILE A 178 11.27 -6.35 -9.74
N THR A 179 11.56 -7.58 -10.19
CA THR A 179 11.39 -7.98 -11.59
C THR A 179 9.97 -8.51 -11.80
N TYR A 180 9.24 -7.95 -12.76
CA TYR A 180 7.90 -8.43 -13.12
C TYR A 180 7.99 -9.59 -14.10
N ASP A 181 8.23 -10.78 -13.57
CA ASP A 181 8.31 -12.05 -14.31
C ASP A 181 6.97 -12.80 -14.25
N ASP A 182 6.95 -14.07 -14.70
CA ASP A 182 5.75 -14.90 -14.69
C ASP A 182 5.28 -15.28 -13.28
N ARG A 183 6.13 -15.17 -12.26
CA ARG A 183 5.74 -15.37 -10.85
C ARG A 183 5.06 -14.12 -10.28
N ALA A 184 5.48 -12.94 -10.73
CA ALA A 184 4.86 -11.68 -10.34
C ALA A 184 3.59 -11.39 -11.14
N ALA A 185 3.42 -11.99 -12.33
CA ALA A 185 2.28 -11.78 -13.20
C ALA A 185 0.96 -12.28 -12.59
N LEU A 186 -0.13 -11.62 -12.96
CA LEU A 186 -1.48 -11.95 -12.50
C LEU A 186 -2.11 -12.97 -13.47
N TRP A 187 -2.58 -14.10 -12.94
CA TRP A 187 -3.21 -15.15 -13.71
C TRP A 187 -4.70 -15.27 -13.39
N PRO A 188 -5.58 -15.44 -14.39
CA PRO A 188 -7.00 -15.61 -14.14
C PRO A 188 -7.29 -16.82 -13.23
N GLY A 189 -8.06 -16.61 -12.17
CA GLY A 189 -8.49 -17.66 -11.24
C GLY A 189 -9.99 -17.89 -11.25
N ALA A 190 -10.79 -16.97 -11.86
CA ALA A 190 -12.23 -17.05 -11.95
C ALA A 190 -12.68 -17.07 -13.41
N SER A 191 -13.86 -17.67 -13.65
CA SER A 191 -14.54 -17.63 -14.94
C SER A 191 -15.58 -16.52 -14.95
N TYR A 192 -15.71 -15.84 -16.07
CA TYR A 192 -16.68 -14.78 -16.28
C TYR A 192 -17.51 -15.06 -17.52
N PRO A 193 -18.81 -14.65 -17.55
CA PRO A 193 -19.60 -14.69 -18.77
C PRO A 193 -18.94 -13.89 -19.89
N GLU A 194 -19.11 -14.33 -21.12
CA GLU A 194 -18.65 -13.56 -22.28
C GLU A 194 -19.28 -12.15 -22.24
N SER A 195 -18.45 -11.15 -22.47
CA SER A 195 -18.87 -9.75 -22.54
C SER A 195 -17.98 -9.02 -23.53
N ARG A 196 -18.50 -7.98 -24.15
CA ARG A 196 -17.75 -7.12 -25.08
C ARG A 196 -17.40 -5.81 -24.40
N GLY A 197 -16.38 -5.11 -24.90
CA GLY A 197 -15.98 -3.81 -24.40
C GLY A 197 -15.25 -3.85 -23.05
N ASN A 198 -14.53 -4.94 -22.77
CA ASN A 198 -13.69 -5.07 -21.57
C ASN A 198 -12.21 -4.78 -21.86
N ASP A 199 -11.89 -4.36 -23.08
CA ASP A 199 -10.52 -4.01 -23.46
C ASP A 199 -10.09 -2.72 -22.76
N THR A 200 -8.78 -2.62 -22.51
CA THR A 200 -8.22 -1.41 -21.94
C THR A 200 -8.20 -0.29 -22.95
N GLU A 201 -8.82 0.82 -22.62
CA GLU A 201 -8.87 2.03 -23.44
C GLU A 201 -7.87 3.06 -22.94
N LEU A 202 -7.13 3.68 -23.85
CA LEU A 202 -6.26 4.82 -23.57
C LEU A 202 -6.91 6.09 -24.14
N LEU A 203 -7.30 7.00 -23.25
CA LEU A 203 -7.84 8.30 -23.64
C LEU A 203 -6.73 9.34 -23.63
N LEU A 204 -6.37 9.86 -24.80
CA LEU A 204 -5.43 10.96 -24.96
C LEU A 204 -6.19 12.28 -25.05
N ILE A 205 -5.91 13.19 -24.15
CA ILE A 205 -6.55 14.50 -24.12
C ILE A 205 -5.53 15.55 -24.47
N ASP A 206 -5.74 16.20 -25.63
CA ASP A 206 -4.94 17.36 -26.00
C ASP A 206 -5.38 18.58 -25.18
N GLY A 207 -4.48 19.08 -24.36
CA GLY A 207 -4.68 20.25 -23.51
C GLY A 207 -4.34 21.58 -24.20
N SER A 208 -4.03 21.56 -25.49
CA SER A 208 -3.77 22.78 -26.25
C SER A 208 -5.01 23.69 -26.29
N PRO A 209 -4.85 25.02 -26.31
CA PRO A 209 -5.97 25.93 -26.48
C PRO A 209 -6.69 25.67 -27.80
N ASP A 210 -8.01 25.53 -27.74
CA ASP A 210 -8.88 25.34 -28.89
C ASP A 210 -10.00 26.40 -28.83
N GLU A 211 -9.90 27.40 -29.71
CA GLU A 211 -10.82 28.54 -29.73
C GLU A 211 -12.27 28.14 -30.01
N GLU A 212 -12.50 27.12 -30.86
CA GLU A 212 -13.85 26.64 -31.17
C GLU A 212 -14.47 25.94 -29.95
N LEU A 213 -13.70 25.14 -29.22
CA LEU A 213 -14.13 24.49 -27.99
C LEU A 213 -14.37 25.51 -26.86
N GLU A 214 -13.53 26.54 -26.75
CA GLU A 214 -13.68 27.58 -25.75
C GLU A 214 -14.93 28.46 -26.03
N GLU A 215 -15.18 28.79 -27.30
CA GLU A 215 -16.38 29.53 -27.71
C GLU A 215 -17.66 28.73 -27.45
N ALA A 216 -17.67 27.46 -27.81
CA ALA A 216 -18.79 26.57 -27.55
C ALA A 216 -19.04 26.34 -26.04
N ALA A 217 -18.00 26.38 -25.24
CA ALA A 217 -18.08 26.25 -23.78
C ALA A 217 -18.45 27.54 -23.06
N GLY A 218 -18.25 28.69 -23.72
CA GLY A 218 -18.43 30.03 -23.11
C GLY A 218 -17.40 30.37 -22.03
N GLU A 219 -16.30 29.61 -21.95
CA GLU A 219 -15.24 29.80 -20.97
C GLU A 219 -13.90 29.25 -21.44
N LYS A 220 -12.79 29.77 -20.89
CA LYS A 220 -11.46 29.20 -21.12
C LYS A 220 -11.35 27.79 -20.52
N LEU A 221 -10.95 26.84 -21.36
CA LEU A 221 -10.78 25.45 -20.96
C LEU A 221 -9.32 25.19 -20.56
N SER A 222 -9.09 24.88 -19.30
CA SER A 222 -7.80 24.34 -18.87
C SER A 222 -7.72 22.85 -19.18
N ALA A 223 -6.50 22.29 -19.35
CA ALA A 223 -6.27 20.87 -19.55
C ALA A 223 -7.03 20.00 -18.51
N ARG A 224 -7.06 20.46 -17.25
CA ARG A 224 -7.81 19.79 -16.18
C ARG A 224 -9.33 19.77 -16.41
N LYS A 225 -9.91 20.84 -16.97
CA LYS A 225 -11.35 20.87 -17.29
C LYS A 225 -11.67 19.93 -18.45
N LEU A 226 -10.79 19.84 -19.46
CA LEU A 226 -10.93 18.90 -20.56
C LEU A 226 -10.86 17.44 -20.08
N GLU A 227 -9.92 17.13 -19.19
CA GLU A 227 -9.81 15.82 -18.55
C GLU A 227 -11.08 15.45 -17.79
N VAL A 228 -11.61 16.35 -16.94
CA VAL A 228 -12.86 16.12 -16.19
C VAL A 228 -14.05 15.89 -17.14
N ARG A 229 -14.15 16.62 -18.26
CA ARG A 229 -15.20 16.41 -19.28
C ARG A 229 -15.07 15.04 -19.92
N ALA A 230 -13.87 14.66 -20.37
CA ALA A 230 -13.62 13.36 -20.97
C ALA A 230 -13.95 12.21 -20.02
N VAL A 231 -13.60 12.32 -18.74
CA VAL A 231 -13.98 11.35 -17.70
C VAL A 231 -15.50 11.28 -17.55
N ALA A 232 -16.20 12.42 -17.50
CA ALA A 232 -17.66 12.46 -17.37
C ALA A 232 -18.36 11.83 -18.58
N ASP A 233 -17.86 12.06 -19.79
CA ASP A 233 -18.41 11.49 -21.02
C ASP A 233 -18.15 9.97 -21.08
N CYS A 234 -16.97 9.53 -20.67
CA CYS A 234 -16.66 8.11 -20.55
C CYS A 234 -17.61 7.41 -19.56
N ILE A 235 -17.85 8.00 -18.38
CA ILE A 235 -18.82 7.49 -17.40
C ILE A 235 -20.22 7.40 -18.00
N ARG A 236 -20.71 8.44 -18.70
CA ARG A 236 -22.02 8.44 -19.34
C ARG A 236 -22.14 7.34 -20.39
N ARG A 237 -21.08 7.13 -21.20
CA ARG A 237 -21.04 6.06 -22.20
C ARG A 237 -21.11 4.69 -21.52
N LEU A 238 -20.25 4.45 -20.53
CA LEU A 238 -20.22 3.17 -19.81
C LEU A 238 -21.54 2.84 -19.12
N LEU A 239 -22.26 3.82 -18.59
CA LEU A 239 -23.58 3.58 -17.97
C LEU A 239 -24.65 3.16 -18.97
N LYS A 240 -24.50 3.54 -20.24
CA LYS A 240 -25.46 3.17 -21.31
C LYS A 240 -25.10 1.83 -21.96
N GLU A 241 -23.82 1.57 -22.16
CA GLU A 241 -23.33 0.52 -23.04
C GLU A 241 -22.77 -0.68 -22.27
N GLN A 242 -22.15 -0.42 -21.10
CA GLN A 242 -21.48 -1.47 -20.35
C GLN A 242 -22.45 -2.33 -19.55
N LEU A 243 -22.32 -3.63 -19.71
CA LEU A 243 -23.06 -4.61 -18.92
C LEU A 243 -22.16 -5.18 -17.82
N VAL A 244 -22.70 -5.27 -16.63
CA VAL A 244 -22.05 -5.87 -15.46
C VAL A 244 -22.75 -7.16 -15.06
N THR A 245 -21.99 -8.12 -14.53
CA THR A 245 -22.57 -9.38 -14.04
C THR A 245 -23.26 -9.15 -12.70
N ASP A 246 -24.54 -9.46 -12.65
CA ASP A 246 -25.26 -9.56 -11.37
C ASP A 246 -24.89 -10.88 -10.71
N LYS A 247 -24.24 -10.81 -9.55
CA LYS A 247 -23.74 -12.01 -8.85
C LYS A 247 -24.87 -12.91 -8.33
N GLU A 248 -26.01 -12.33 -7.96
CA GLU A 248 -27.15 -13.08 -7.43
C GLU A 248 -27.97 -13.72 -8.55
N ALA A 249 -28.21 -12.98 -9.62
CA ALA A 249 -29.00 -13.46 -10.76
C ALA A 249 -28.20 -14.25 -11.79
N GLY A 250 -26.87 -14.20 -11.76
CA GLY A 250 -25.97 -14.82 -12.74
C GLY A 250 -26.13 -14.28 -14.17
N LYS A 251 -26.72 -13.08 -14.33
CA LYS A 251 -27.05 -12.46 -15.62
C LYS A 251 -26.38 -11.11 -15.77
N LEU A 252 -26.18 -10.70 -17.02
CA LEU A 252 -25.70 -9.35 -17.33
C LEU A 252 -26.83 -8.33 -17.12
N ARG A 253 -26.50 -7.18 -16.54
CA ARG A 253 -27.39 -6.03 -16.39
C ARG A 253 -26.64 -4.73 -16.66
N PRO A 254 -27.32 -3.63 -17.01
CA PRO A 254 -26.70 -2.32 -17.09
C PRO A 254 -26.03 -1.91 -15.77
N GLY A 255 -24.90 -1.24 -15.87
CA GLY A 255 -24.23 -0.61 -14.74
C GLY A 255 -25.12 0.42 -14.04
N ARG A 256 -24.89 0.65 -12.78
CA ARG A 256 -25.56 1.71 -11.99
C ARG A 256 -24.53 2.48 -11.20
N TYR A 257 -24.81 3.75 -10.92
CA TYR A 257 -24.02 4.49 -9.97
C TYR A 257 -24.05 3.82 -8.59
N GLY A 258 -22.89 3.61 -8.01
CA GLY A 258 -22.76 3.33 -6.59
C GLY A 258 -22.34 4.61 -5.86
N VAL A 259 -23.00 4.91 -4.75
CA VAL A 259 -22.50 5.89 -3.80
C VAL A 259 -21.67 5.11 -2.81
N ILE A 260 -20.37 5.42 -2.75
CA ILE A 260 -19.51 4.93 -1.67
C ILE A 260 -19.71 5.93 -0.53
N VAL A 261 -20.33 5.47 0.55
CA VAL A 261 -20.49 6.23 1.79
C VAL A 261 -19.31 5.92 2.70
#